data_1656846aaf18413a30a257ef081ae716
#
_entry.id   1656846aaf18413a30a257ef081ae716
#
_cell.length_a   1.000
_cell.length_b   1.000
_cell.length_c   1.000
_cell.angle_alpha   90.00
_cell.angle_beta   90.00
_cell.angle_gamma   90.00
#
_symmetry.space_group_name_H-M   'P 1'
#
loop_
_entity.id
_entity.type
_entity.pdbx_description
1 polymer ?
#
loop_
_entity_poly.entity_id
_entity_poly.type
_entity_poly.pdbx_seq_one_letter_code
_entity_poly.pdbx_strand_id
1 'polypeptide(L)'
;MRVDFVTKEYPPNIYGGAGVHVSELVKNLRRTTEVHVHAFGKPIDEKDTLGYEPLGDLQNQNQAIQTLGTDLAIVQNIAGSDLVHSHTWYANFAGHLSSLLHGIPHVITA
;
A
#
# COMPACT_ATOMS: atom_id res chain seq x y z
N MET A 1 -16.16 3.57 -8.25
CA MET A 1 -14.99 4.23 -7.66
C MET A 1 -14.00 3.19 -7.17
N ARG A 2 -12.74 3.38 -7.47
CA ARG A 2 -11.66 2.51 -7.01
C ARG A 2 -10.76 3.26 -6.04
N VAL A 3 -10.50 2.64 -4.88
CA VAL A 3 -9.59 3.16 -3.86
C VAL A 3 -8.43 2.20 -3.71
N ASP A 4 -7.21 2.70 -3.74
CA ASP A 4 -6.02 1.92 -3.49
C ASP A 4 -5.45 2.25 -2.12
N PHE A 5 -5.30 1.23 -1.28
CA PHE A 5 -4.68 1.35 0.04
C PHE A 5 -3.22 0.94 -0.06
N VAL A 6 -2.36 1.71 0.58
CA VAL A 6 -0.94 1.36 0.72
C VAL A 6 -0.63 1.23 2.20
N THR A 7 -0.10 0.09 2.61
CA THR A 7 0.18 -0.19 4.01
C THR A 7 1.40 -1.10 4.16
N LYS A 8 2.16 -0.90 5.24
CA LYS A 8 3.25 -1.82 5.55
C LYS A 8 2.72 -3.14 6.08
N GLU A 9 1.66 -3.09 6.90
CA GLU A 9 1.08 -4.26 7.54
C GLU A 9 -0.28 -4.60 6.98
N TYR A 10 -0.44 -5.85 6.61
CA TYR A 10 -1.74 -6.40 6.20
C TYR A 10 -1.72 -7.92 6.47
N PRO A 11 -2.85 -8.53 6.88
CA PRO A 11 -2.85 -9.97 7.13
C PRO A 11 -2.31 -10.77 5.94
N PRO A 12 -1.50 -11.82 6.16
CA PRO A 12 -1.10 -12.38 7.44
C PRO A 12 0.12 -11.69 8.11
N ASN A 13 0.68 -10.65 7.51
CA ASN A 13 1.89 -9.98 8.00
C ASN A 13 1.52 -8.82 8.92
N ILE A 14 1.01 -9.14 10.10
CA ILE A 14 0.60 -8.14 11.10
C ILE A 14 1.58 -8.16 12.27
N TYR A 15 2.08 -6.98 12.64
CA TYR A 15 2.99 -6.80 13.77
C TYR A 15 2.40 -5.93 14.87
N GLY A 16 1.26 -5.26 14.62
CA GLY A 16 0.64 -4.37 15.58
C GLY A 16 -0.75 -3.91 15.13
N GLY A 17 -1.25 -2.87 15.78
CA GLY A 17 -2.61 -2.37 15.58
C GLY A 17 -2.89 -1.78 14.22
N ALA A 18 -1.88 -1.26 13.54
CA ALA A 18 -2.06 -0.64 12.22
C ALA A 18 -2.60 -1.64 11.19
N GLY A 19 -2.04 -2.85 11.17
CA GLY A 19 -2.49 -3.89 10.23
C GLY A 19 -3.92 -4.33 10.50
N VAL A 20 -4.33 -4.42 11.76
CA VAL A 20 -5.69 -4.76 12.14
C VAL A 20 -6.66 -3.67 11.69
N HIS A 21 -6.32 -2.41 11.94
CA HIS A 21 -7.14 -1.26 11.54
C HIS A 21 -7.36 -1.22 10.03
N VAL A 22 -6.29 -1.36 9.25
CA VAL A 22 -6.38 -1.35 7.78
C VAL A 22 -7.24 -2.51 7.29
N SER A 23 -7.02 -3.70 7.82
CA SER A 23 -7.77 -4.90 7.44
C SER A 23 -9.27 -4.72 7.65
N GLU A 24 -9.68 -4.21 8.81
CA GLU A 24 -11.08 -3.97 9.11
C GLU A 24 -11.68 -2.88 8.21
N LEU A 25 -10.94 -1.81 7.97
CA LEU A 25 -11.39 -0.74 7.09
C LEU A 25 -11.59 -1.23 5.66
N VAL A 26 -10.64 -1.99 5.12
CA VAL A 26 -10.73 -2.58 3.79
C VAL A 26 -11.95 -3.51 3.68
N LYS A 27 -12.12 -4.37 4.67
CA LYS A 27 -13.25 -5.32 4.70
C LYS A 27 -14.59 -4.59 4.63
N ASN A 28 -14.74 -3.51 5.37
CA ASN A 28 -15.98 -2.73 5.37
C ASN A 28 -16.17 -1.97 4.06
N LEU A 29 -15.13 -1.35 3.52
CA LEU A 29 -15.23 -0.59 2.27
C LEU A 29 -15.50 -1.49 1.06
N ARG A 30 -14.99 -2.72 1.05
CA ARG A 30 -15.22 -3.65 -0.06
C ARG A 30 -16.68 -4.03 -0.26
N ARG A 31 -17.53 -3.73 0.70
CA ARG A 31 -18.98 -3.96 0.55
C ARG A 31 -19.61 -3.04 -0.47
N THR A 32 -19.07 -1.83 -0.65
CA THR A 32 -19.66 -0.78 -1.49
C THR A 32 -18.69 -0.17 -2.49
N THR A 33 -17.39 -0.47 -2.39
CA THR A 33 -16.34 0.20 -3.15
C THR A 33 -15.33 -0.83 -3.62
N GLU A 34 -14.80 -0.63 -4.82
CA GLU A 34 -13.66 -1.44 -5.28
C GLU A 34 -12.41 -0.99 -4.54
N VAL A 35 -11.79 -1.90 -3.79
CA VAL A 35 -10.59 -1.60 -2.99
C VAL A 35 -9.45 -2.52 -3.40
N HIS A 36 -8.33 -1.93 -3.77
CA HIS A 36 -7.08 -2.64 -4.03
C HIS A 36 -6.11 -2.36 -2.90
N VAL A 37 -5.45 -3.39 -2.39
CA VAL A 37 -4.49 -3.26 -1.29
C VAL A 37 -3.08 -3.55 -1.79
N HIS A 38 -2.17 -2.66 -1.46
CA HIS A 38 -0.74 -2.80 -1.74
C HIS A 38 -0.01 -2.84 -0.41
N ALA A 39 0.49 -4.02 -0.05
CA ALA A 39 1.12 -4.24 1.24
C ALA A 39 2.60 -4.61 1.09
N PHE A 40 3.41 -4.23 2.06
CA PHE A 40 4.80 -4.67 2.13
C PHE A 40 4.84 -6.13 2.57
N GLY A 41 5.72 -6.90 1.97
CA GLY A 41 5.96 -8.28 2.37
C GLY A 41 5.64 -9.30 1.29
N LYS A 42 5.51 -10.55 1.71
CA LYS A 42 5.30 -11.67 0.79
C LYS A 42 3.95 -11.57 0.06
N PRO A 43 3.83 -12.20 -1.11
CA PRO A 43 2.56 -12.26 -1.82
C PRO A 43 1.41 -12.72 -0.91
N ILE A 44 0.24 -12.12 -1.11
CA ILE A 44 -0.93 -12.38 -0.29
C ILE A 44 -2.00 -13.02 -1.17
N ASP A 45 -2.57 -14.14 -0.70
CA ASP A 45 -3.62 -14.86 -1.42
C ASP A 45 -4.99 -14.27 -1.07
N GLU A 46 -5.26 -13.11 -1.63
CA GLU A 46 -6.54 -12.43 -1.49
C GLU A 46 -6.79 -11.61 -2.75
N LYS A 47 -8.03 -11.54 -3.19
CA LYS A 47 -8.40 -10.81 -4.40
C LYS A 47 -8.06 -9.31 -4.24
N ASP A 48 -7.55 -8.71 -5.31
CA ASP A 48 -7.21 -7.29 -5.37
C ASP A 48 -6.25 -6.86 -4.25
N THR A 49 -5.34 -7.76 -3.89
CA THR A 49 -4.35 -7.55 -2.83
C THR A 49 -2.99 -8.01 -3.32
N LEU A 50 -2.01 -7.12 -3.27
CA LEU A 50 -0.63 -7.40 -3.71
C LEU A 50 0.34 -7.22 -2.55
N GLY A 51 1.25 -8.16 -2.39
CA GLY A 51 2.38 -8.05 -1.49
C GLY A 51 3.63 -7.66 -2.27
N TYR A 52 4.45 -6.78 -1.69
CA TYR A 52 5.66 -6.28 -2.33
C TYR A 52 6.86 -6.55 -1.44
N GLU A 53 7.71 -7.47 -1.87
CA GLU A 53 8.98 -7.71 -1.19
C GLU A 53 10.03 -6.69 -1.64
N PRO A 54 11.10 -6.46 -0.86
CA PRO A 54 12.17 -5.56 -1.28
C PRO A 54 12.71 -5.95 -2.66
N LEU A 55 12.97 -4.95 -3.50
CA LEU A 55 13.56 -5.20 -4.82
C LEU A 55 14.87 -5.94 -4.68
N GLY A 56 15.15 -6.90 -5.60
CA GLY A 56 16.30 -7.76 -5.52
C GLY A 56 17.63 -7.02 -5.36
N ASP A 57 17.82 -5.93 -6.08
CA ASP A 57 19.03 -5.12 -6.02
C ASP A 57 19.17 -4.35 -4.71
N LEU A 58 18.09 -4.21 -3.94
CA LEU A 58 18.02 -3.43 -2.71
C LEU A 58 17.92 -4.28 -1.45
N GLN A 59 17.89 -5.61 -1.57
CA GLN A 59 17.71 -6.50 -0.41
C GLN A 59 18.78 -6.34 0.66
N ASN A 60 20.00 -5.97 0.28
CA ASN A 60 21.13 -5.79 1.19
C ASN A 60 21.31 -4.32 1.64
N GLN A 61 20.42 -3.44 1.24
CA GLN A 61 20.47 -2.04 1.64
C GLN A 61 19.77 -1.82 2.99
N ASN A 62 19.93 -0.63 3.58
CA ASN A 62 19.23 -0.30 4.81
C ASN A 62 17.71 -0.24 4.57
N GLN A 63 16.95 -0.27 5.67
CA GLN A 63 15.50 -0.34 5.60
C GLN A 63 14.88 0.87 4.92
N ALA A 64 15.45 2.05 5.07
CA ALA A 64 14.92 3.25 4.42
C ALA A 64 14.97 3.13 2.89
N ILE A 65 16.07 2.65 2.35
CA ILE A 65 16.24 2.47 0.90
C ILE A 65 15.32 1.36 0.41
N GLN A 66 15.20 0.25 1.15
CA GLN A 66 14.26 -0.82 0.80
C GLN A 66 12.83 -0.30 0.76
N THR A 67 12.44 0.51 1.73
CA THR A 67 11.10 1.11 1.79
C THR A 67 10.84 2.01 0.58
N LEU A 68 11.77 2.88 0.24
CA LEU A 68 11.64 3.74 -0.93
C LEU A 68 11.50 2.94 -2.22
N GLY A 69 12.30 1.88 -2.39
CA GLY A 69 12.21 1.00 -3.55
C GLY A 69 10.87 0.30 -3.66
N THR A 70 10.34 -0.18 -2.53
CA THR A 70 9.03 -0.81 -2.47
C THR A 70 7.93 0.19 -2.85
N ASP A 71 7.99 1.42 -2.31
CA ASP A 71 7.03 2.47 -2.64
C ASP A 71 7.04 2.80 -4.14
N LEU A 72 8.22 2.85 -4.77
CA LEU A 72 8.32 3.08 -6.21
C LEU A 72 7.66 1.94 -7.01
N ALA A 73 7.82 0.71 -6.59
CA ALA A 73 7.17 -0.43 -7.24
C ALA A 73 5.64 -0.35 -7.10
N ILE A 74 5.15 0.05 -5.94
CA ILE A 74 3.72 0.21 -5.68
C ILE A 74 3.10 1.26 -6.60
N VAL A 75 3.75 2.41 -6.76
CA VAL A 75 3.24 3.52 -7.58
C VAL A 75 2.88 3.08 -8.99
N GLN A 76 3.66 2.16 -9.57
CA GLN A 76 3.41 1.67 -10.92
C GLN A 76 2.08 0.93 -11.04
N ASN A 77 1.57 0.37 -9.94
CA ASN A 77 0.35 -0.44 -9.95
C ASN A 77 -0.89 0.33 -9.46
N ILE A 78 -0.76 1.62 -9.20
CA ILE A 78 -1.88 2.45 -8.74
C ILE A 78 -2.55 3.21 -9.88
N ALA A 79 -1.98 3.20 -11.08
CA ALA A 79 -2.57 3.87 -12.23
C ALA A 79 -4.01 3.40 -12.46
N GLY A 80 -4.92 4.34 -12.68
CA GLY A 80 -6.34 4.04 -12.85
C GLY A 80 -7.17 4.10 -11.57
N SER A 81 -6.53 4.33 -10.43
CA SER A 81 -7.24 4.53 -9.16
C SER A 81 -7.88 5.91 -9.08
N ASP A 82 -8.95 6.02 -8.32
CA ASP A 82 -9.62 7.31 -8.06
C ASP A 82 -9.10 7.99 -6.80
N LEU A 83 -8.52 7.22 -5.88
CA LEU A 83 -8.00 7.75 -4.62
C LEU A 83 -6.97 6.79 -4.05
N VAL A 84 -5.87 7.31 -3.52
CA VAL A 84 -4.89 6.52 -2.79
C VAL A 84 -4.92 6.89 -1.31
N HIS A 85 -4.99 5.89 -0.45
CA HIS A 85 -5.00 6.06 1.00
C HIS A 85 -3.80 5.31 1.60
N SER A 86 -2.82 6.05 2.10
CA SER A 86 -1.63 5.47 2.71
C SER A 86 -1.75 5.44 4.23
N HIS A 87 -1.20 4.39 4.81
CA HIS A 87 -1.21 4.17 6.27
C HIS A 87 0.21 4.05 6.77
N THR A 88 0.58 4.88 7.70
CA THR A 88 1.90 5.04 8.31
C THR A 88 2.94 5.63 7.37
N TRP A 89 4.03 6.11 7.94
CA TRP A 89 5.06 6.83 7.18
C TRP A 89 5.71 5.97 6.08
N TYR A 90 5.78 4.65 6.28
CA TYR A 90 6.37 3.75 5.30
C TYR A 90 5.67 3.84 3.94
N ALA A 91 4.36 4.03 3.96
CA ALA A 91 3.53 4.02 2.76
C ALA A 91 3.26 5.43 2.20
N ASN A 92 3.55 6.47 2.98
CA ASN A 92 3.19 7.84 2.59
C ASN A 92 3.90 8.31 1.33
N PHE A 93 5.12 7.84 1.09
CA PHE A 93 5.86 8.21 -0.12
C PHE A 93 5.19 7.65 -1.38
N ALA A 94 4.71 6.40 -1.33
CA ALA A 94 3.96 5.82 -2.45
C ALA A 94 2.69 6.61 -2.74
N GLY A 95 1.97 7.01 -1.68
CA GLY A 95 0.77 7.83 -1.82
C GLY A 95 1.06 9.19 -2.44
N HIS A 96 2.11 9.85 -1.95
CA HIS A 96 2.52 11.16 -2.48
C HIS A 96 2.91 11.08 -3.96
N LEU A 97 3.76 10.12 -4.33
CA LEU A 97 4.16 9.94 -5.73
C LEU A 97 2.98 9.57 -6.62
N SER A 98 2.07 8.74 -6.14
CA SER A 98 0.88 8.37 -6.90
C SER A 98 0.02 9.60 -7.20
N SER A 99 -0.12 10.49 -6.22
CA SER A 99 -0.84 11.75 -6.41
C SER A 99 -0.18 12.61 -7.47
N LEU A 100 1.16 12.74 -7.43
CA LEU A 100 1.89 13.54 -8.41
C LEU A 100 1.87 12.95 -9.81
N LEU A 101 2.07 11.63 -9.93
CA LEU A 101 2.23 10.99 -11.23
C LEU A 101 0.91 10.66 -11.90
N HIS A 102 -0.11 10.32 -11.13
CA HIS A 102 -1.40 9.89 -11.66
C HIS A 102 -2.51 10.93 -11.48
N GLY A 103 -2.22 12.05 -10.81
CA GLY A 103 -3.19 13.13 -10.61
C GLY A 103 -4.36 12.75 -9.72
N ILE A 104 -4.19 11.85 -8.77
CA ILE A 104 -5.25 11.37 -7.88
C ILE A 104 -5.10 11.93 -6.46
N PRO A 105 -6.21 12.11 -5.73
CA PRO A 105 -6.15 12.55 -4.33
C PRO A 105 -5.41 11.54 -3.44
N HIS A 106 -4.69 12.04 -2.46
CA HIS A 106 -3.96 11.26 -1.49
C HIS A 106 -4.46 11.55 -0.08
N VAL A 107 -4.95 10.52 0.61
CA VAL A 107 -5.37 10.57 2.01
C VAL A 107 -4.32 9.88 2.86
N ILE A 108 -4.01 10.46 3.99
CA ILE A 108 -2.98 9.95 4.91
C ILE A 108 -3.61 9.59 6.25
N THR A 109 -3.32 8.37 6.72
CA THR A 109 -3.51 8.01 8.13
C THR A 109 -2.13 7.90 8.77
N ALA A 110 -1.92 8.69 9.78
CA ALA A 110 -0.63 8.75 10.50
C ALA A 110 -0.32 7.49 11.30
#